data_5f4bd144abeb3fa2423f24c5b590721f
#
_entry.id   5f4bd144abeb3fa2423f24c5b590721f
#
_cell.length_a   1.000
_cell.length_b   1.000
_cell.length_c   1.000
_cell.angle_alpha   90.00
_cell.angle_beta   90.00
_cell.angle_gamma   90.00
#
_symmetry.space_group_name_H-M   'P 1'
#
loop_
_entity.id
_entity.type
_entity.pdbx_description
1 polymer ?
#
loop_
_entity_poly.entity_id
_entity_poly.type
_entity_poly.pdbx_seq_one_letter_code
_entity_poly.pdbx_strand_id
1 'polypeptide(L)'
;MGVLVSLTLSRASSTLAHLLNRTTCSSLYSEVMAVLKAYRQHMEERAAEGVVPKPLDAEQVNELVELLKNPPAGEEGFLADLLENRIPAGVDDAAYVKAAFLAAVAKGETKSPIIDDVHATELLGTMLGGYNIEPMISLLDNDATAATAASGLSKTLLMFDAFHDIVEKSKSNEHAMSVLKSWANAEWFLNKEDVPEKITVTVFMVDGETNTDDLSPAGDAWSRPDIPLHAKAMLIKTMERPLETIEELKQKGHPLAYVGDVVGTGSSRKSATNSVLWHMGDDIPYIPNKKDGGVCLGGKIAPIFFN
;
A
#
# COMPACT_ATOMS: atom_id res chain seq x y z
N MET A 1 28.78 50.18 51.98
CA MET A 1 29.61 49.13 51.40
C MET A 1 28.70 47.93 51.07
N GLY A 2 28.20 47.85 49.89
CA GLY A 2 27.38 46.74 49.39
C GLY A 2 28.11 46.02 48.23
N VAL A 3 28.41 44.74 48.43
CA VAL A 3 29.10 43.97 47.49
C VAL A 3 28.05 43.29 46.58
N LEU A 4 28.04 43.62 45.27
CA LEU A 4 27.29 42.90 44.25
C LEU A 4 28.00 41.57 43.94
N VAL A 5 27.32 40.46 44.21
CA VAL A 5 27.72 39.17 43.66
C VAL A 5 26.82 38.87 42.44
N SER A 6 27.40 39.07 41.27
CA SER A 6 26.79 38.62 39.97
C SER A 6 27.10 37.16 39.77
N LEU A 7 26.10 36.31 39.89
CA LEU A 7 26.19 34.88 39.59
C LEU A 7 25.97 34.63 38.08
N THR A 8 27.01 34.17 37.40
CA THR A 8 27.00 33.66 36.05
C THR A 8 26.32 32.28 35.97
N LEU A 9 24.99 32.28 35.79
CA LEU A 9 24.17 31.05 35.59
C LEU A 9 23.82 30.76 34.13
N SER A 10 24.44 31.47 33.18
CA SER A 10 24.03 31.42 31.76
C SER A 10 24.73 30.33 30.90
N ARG A 11 25.83 29.74 31.34
CA ARG A 11 26.55 28.75 30.51
C ARG A 11 26.30 27.27 30.85
N ALA A 12 25.86 26.96 32.05
CA ALA A 12 25.60 25.58 32.47
C ALA A 12 24.28 25.04 31.92
N SER A 13 23.29 25.90 31.70
CA SER A 13 21.96 25.51 31.22
C SER A 13 21.96 25.11 29.74
N SER A 14 22.75 25.75 28.87
CA SER A 14 22.82 25.42 27.45
C SER A 14 23.58 24.11 27.20
N THR A 15 24.59 23.80 27.99
CA THR A 15 25.39 22.58 27.86
C THR A 15 24.61 21.35 28.35
N LEU A 16 23.82 21.49 29.43
CA LEU A 16 22.95 20.42 29.92
C LEU A 16 21.79 20.14 28.95
N ALA A 17 21.18 21.15 28.36
CA ALA A 17 20.14 21.02 27.35
C ALA A 17 20.69 20.36 26.06
N HIS A 18 21.92 20.69 25.66
CA HIS A 18 22.60 20.04 24.53
C HIS A 18 23.02 18.60 24.82
N LEU A 19 23.40 18.26 26.03
CA LEU A 19 23.72 16.90 26.46
C LEU A 19 22.46 16.03 26.58
N LEU A 20 21.39 16.54 27.17
CA LEU A 20 20.10 15.85 27.26
C LEU A 20 19.51 15.61 25.87
N ASN A 21 19.59 16.59 24.98
CA ASN A 21 19.10 16.44 23.60
C ASN A 21 19.94 15.43 22.78
N ARG A 22 21.26 15.33 23.00
CA ARG A 22 22.13 14.32 22.37
C ARG A 22 21.88 12.91 22.91
N THR A 23 21.61 12.76 24.20
CA THR A 23 21.39 11.44 24.82
C THR A 23 20.02 10.89 24.40
N THR A 24 18.98 11.73 24.34
CA THR A 24 17.64 11.34 23.85
C THR A 24 17.65 11.05 22.35
N CYS A 25 18.37 11.83 21.55
CA CYS A 25 18.49 11.60 20.11
C CYS A 25 19.27 10.30 19.79
N SER A 26 20.35 10.00 20.55
CA SER A 26 21.12 8.76 20.39
C SER A 26 20.33 7.52 20.84
N SER A 27 19.49 7.63 21.88
CA SER A 27 18.62 6.53 22.31
C SER A 27 17.53 6.26 21.28
N LEU A 28 16.85 7.32 20.83
CA LEU A 28 15.82 7.21 19.80
C LEU A 28 16.37 6.60 18.49
N TYR A 29 17.52 7.06 18.03
CA TYR A 29 18.18 6.53 16.85
C TYR A 29 18.54 5.04 17.01
N SER A 30 19.01 4.63 18.19
CA SER A 30 19.32 3.23 18.48
C SER A 30 18.05 2.35 18.47
N GLU A 31 16.94 2.83 19.02
CA GLU A 31 15.65 2.12 19.01
C GLU A 31 15.10 1.98 17.60
N VAL A 32 15.11 3.05 16.84
CA VAL A 32 14.63 3.07 15.45
C VAL A 32 15.48 2.20 14.53
N MET A 33 16.80 2.14 14.71
CA MET A 33 17.67 1.19 14.00
C MET A 33 17.39 -0.27 14.39
N ALA A 34 16.94 -0.52 15.61
CA ALA A 34 16.54 -1.84 16.04
C ALA A 34 15.30 -2.35 15.29
N VAL A 35 14.35 -1.47 14.96
CA VAL A 35 13.15 -1.82 14.18
C VAL A 35 13.49 -2.20 12.75
N LEU A 36 14.35 -1.45 12.06
CA LEU A 36 14.81 -1.85 10.72
C LEU A 36 15.47 -3.23 10.74
N LYS A 37 16.28 -3.50 11.76
CA LYS A 37 16.91 -4.80 11.94
C LYS A 37 15.87 -5.90 12.18
N ALA A 38 14.90 -5.64 13.05
CA ALA A 38 13.83 -6.60 13.35
C ALA A 38 12.97 -6.87 12.12
N TYR A 39 12.67 -5.85 11.32
CA TYR A 39 11.91 -6.03 10.08
C TYR A 39 12.69 -6.81 9.02
N ARG A 40 14.01 -6.58 8.86
CA ARG A 40 14.86 -7.41 7.99
C ARG A 40 14.88 -8.87 8.44
N GLN A 41 15.00 -9.13 9.72
CA GLN A 41 14.90 -10.49 10.26
C GLN A 41 13.54 -11.11 9.94
N HIS A 42 12.44 -10.37 10.11
CA HIS A 42 11.11 -10.79 9.71
C HIS A 42 11.02 -11.10 8.20
N MET A 43 11.66 -10.29 7.34
CA MET A 43 11.73 -10.57 5.89
C MET A 43 12.45 -11.91 5.63
N GLU A 44 13.56 -12.19 6.31
CA GLU A 44 14.30 -13.44 6.18
C GLU A 44 13.47 -14.65 6.65
N GLU A 45 12.79 -14.53 7.79
CA GLU A 45 11.91 -15.57 8.34
C GLU A 45 10.77 -15.90 7.36
N ARG A 46 10.12 -14.86 6.80
CA ARG A 46 9.05 -15.04 5.81
C ARG A 46 9.57 -15.61 4.48
N ALA A 47 10.74 -15.20 4.05
CA ALA A 47 11.40 -15.75 2.86
C ALA A 47 11.72 -17.23 3.03
N ALA A 48 12.14 -17.67 4.24
CA ALA A 48 12.34 -19.08 4.55
C ALA A 48 11.02 -19.90 4.48
N GLU A 49 9.89 -19.26 4.78
CA GLU A 49 8.56 -19.86 4.56
C GLU A 49 8.11 -19.79 3.09
N GLY A 50 8.86 -19.14 2.20
CA GLY A 50 8.52 -18.94 0.79
C GLY A 50 7.35 -17.97 0.58
N VAL A 51 7.24 -16.93 1.41
CA VAL A 51 6.22 -15.89 1.31
C VAL A 51 6.82 -14.51 1.56
N VAL A 52 6.11 -13.46 1.12
CA VAL A 52 6.50 -12.07 1.32
C VAL A 52 6.35 -11.64 2.78
N PRO A 53 7.10 -10.63 3.26
CA PRO A 53 6.96 -10.10 4.61
C PRO A 53 5.56 -9.52 4.83
N LYS A 54 5.11 -9.50 6.09
CA LYS A 54 3.90 -8.78 6.48
C LYS A 54 4.08 -7.28 6.25
N PRO A 55 3.00 -6.54 5.97
CA PRO A 55 3.06 -5.08 6.03
C PRO A 55 3.49 -4.59 7.41
N LEU A 56 4.05 -3.39 7.45
CA LEU A 56 4.38 -2.69 8.69
C LEU A 56 3.11 -2.32 9.47
N ASP A 57 3.18 -2.44 10.78
CA ASP A 57 2.14 -1.93 11.69
C ASP A 57 2.33 -0.43 12.01
N ALA A 58 1.39 0.16 12.75
CA ALA A 58 1.40 1.58 13.05
C ALA A 58 2.61 2.04 13.88
N GLU A 59 3.12 1.21 14.80
CA GLU A 59 4.30 1.51 15.60
C GLU A 59 5.55 1.54 14.72
N GLN A 60 5.72 0.53 13.89
CA GLN A 60 6.82 0.44 12.91
C GLN A 60 6.78 1.61 11.90
N VAL A 61 5.58 2.02 11.45
CA VAL A 61 5.45 3.16 10.54
C VAL A 61 5.79 4.48 11.24
N ASN A 62 5.43 4.68 12.52
CA ASN A 62 5.86 5.86 13.27
C ASN A 62 7.39 5.97 13.34
N GLU A 63 8.07 4.85 13.58
CA GLU A 63 9.53 4.81 13.62
C GLU A 63 10.15 5.00 12.24
N LEU A 64 9.55 4.40 11.20
CA LEU A 64 9.95 4.64 9.82
C LEU A 64 9.87 6.14 9.45
N VAL A 65 8.82 6.85 9.88
CA VAL A 65 8.65 8.28 9.64
C VAL A 65 9.80 9.09 10.22
N GLU A 66 10.32 8.74 11.39
CA GLU A 66 11.49 9.43 11.97
C GLU A 66 12.77 9.18 11.15
N LEU A 67 12.95 7.97 10.60
CA LEU A 67 14.04 7.66 9.69
C LEU A 67 13.92 8.39 8.35
N LEU A 68 12.71 8.51 7.82
CA LEU A 68 12.45 9.22 6.57
C LEU A 68 12.77 10.72 6.66
N LYS A 69 12.69 11.30 7.85
CA LYS A 69 13.10 12.69 8.12
C LYS A 69 14.63 12.84 8.15
N ASN A 70 15.33 11.84 8.71
CA ASN A 70 16.78 11.83 8.89
C ASN A 70 17.36 10.44 8.58
N PRO A 71 17.45 10.05 7.29
CA PRO A 71 17.85 8.71 6.91
C PRO A 71 19.30 8.42 7.26
N PRO A 72 19.62 7.22 7.74
CA PRO A 72 20.97 6.73 7.82
C PRO A 72 21.57 6.60 6.42
N ALA A 73 22.83 6.93 6.29
CA ALA A 73 23.52 6.83 5.01
C ALA A 73 23.51 5.39 4.48
N GLY A 74 23.06 5.22 3.23
CA GLY A 74 22.95 3.93 2.55
C GLY A 74 21.65 3.17 2.79
N GLU A 75 20.72 3.71 3.59
CA GLU A 75 19.40 3.11 3.86
C GLU A 75 18.27 3.75 3.04
N GLU A 76 18.56 4.82 2.30
CA GLU A 76 17.55 5.65 1.63
C GLU A 76 16.64 4.83 0.71
N GLY A 77 17.21 3.93 -0.10
CA GLY A 77 16.43 3.08 -1.02
C GLY A 77 15.55 2.06 -0.29
N PHE A 78 16.03 1.51 0.83
CA PHE A 78 15.23 0.58 1.63
C PHE A 78 14.09 1.29 2.35
N LEU A 79 14.34 2.49 2.88
CA LEU A 79 13.30 3.29 3.53
C LEU A 79 12.22 3.74 2.55
N ALA A 80 12.61 4.09 1.32
CA ALA A 80 11.67 4.41 0.25
C ALA A 80 10.77 3.20 -0.09
N ASP A 81 11.38 2.02 -0.27
CA ASP A 81 10.62 0.78 -0.54
C ASP A 81 9.65 0.44 0.60
N LEU A 82 10.06 0.61 1.86
CA LEU A 82 9.18 0.40 2.99
C LEU A 82 7.98 1.35 2.97
N LEU A 83 8.21 2.64 2.73
CA LEU A 83 7.16 3.65 2.64
C LEU A 83 6.17 3.36 1.51
N GLU A 84 6.68 3.03 0.34
CA GLU A 84 5.88 2.83 -0.86
C GLU A 84 5.13 1.50 -0.83
N ASN A 85 5.83 0.40 -0.53
CA ASN A 85 5.37 -0.94 -0.85
C ASN A 85 5.07 -1.82 0.38
N ARG A 86 5.36 -1.35 1.60
CA ARG A 86 5.21 -2.19 2.80
C ARG A 86 4.23 -1.66 3.85
N ILE A 87 3.46 -0.60 3.54
CA ILE A 87 2.45 -0.04 4.43
C ILE A 87 1.06 -0.22 3.81
N PRO A 88 0.05 -0.71 4.57
CA PRO A 88 -1.31 -0.82 4.07
C PRO A 88 -1.85 0.52 3.54
N ALA A 89 -2.73 0.47 2.53
CA ALA A 89 -3.32 1.68 1.92
C ALA A 89 -4.79 1.93 2.32
N GLY A 90 -5.40 1.01 3.08
CA GLY A 90 -6.82 1.06 3.47
C GLY A 90 -7.06 1.69 4.84
N VAL A 91 -7.96 1.10 5.62
CA VAL A 91 -8.41 1.58 6.95
C VAL A 91 -7.59 1.02 8.11
N ASP A 92 -6.35 0.68 7.88
CA ASP A 92 -5.41 0.22 8.89
C ASP A 92 -4.77 1.40 9.62
N ASP A 93 -4.47 1.26 10.93
CA ASP A 93 -3.84 2.32 11.72
C ASP A 93 -2.49 2.77 11.13
N ALA A 94 -1.72 1.85 10.55
CA ALA A 94 -0.47 2.15 9.87
C ALA A 94 -0.68 3.08 8.64
N ALA A 95 -1.79 2.92 7.93
CA ALA A 95 -2.14 3.77 6.80
C ALA A 95 -2.45 5.21 7.22
N TYR A 96 -3.07 5.42 8.39
CA TYR A 96 -3.28 6.77 8.93
C TYR A 96 -1.96 7.47 9.23
N VAL A 97 -0.98 6.76 9.80
CA VAL A 97 0.35 7.31 10.09
C VAL A 97 1.06 7.70 8.79
N LYS A 98 1.04 6.79 7.78
CA LYS A 98 1.59 7.08 6.45
C LYS A 98 0.95 8.33 5.85
N ALA A 99 -0.38 8.42 5.84
CA ALA A 99 -1.10 9.54 5.25
C ALA A 99 -0.79 10.87 5.94
N ALA A 100 -0.69 10.88 7.27
CA ALA A 100 -0.33 12.08 8.02
C ALA A 100 1.08 12.57 7.67
N PHE A 101 2.05 11.67 7.56
CA PHE A 101 3.41 12.00 7.13
C PHE A 101 3.44 12.54 5.69
N LEU A 102 2.79 11.84 4.75
CA LEU A 102 2.74 12.27 3.35
C LEU A 102 2.08 13.64 3.19
N ALA A 103 0.98 13.89 3.92
CA ALA A 103 0.31 15.17 3.91
C ALA A 103 1.21 16.30 4.46
N ALA A 104 1.96 16.04 5.52
CA ALA A 104 2.89 17.01 6.11
C ALA A 104 4.07 17.32 5.15
N VAL A 105 4.59 16.33 4.44
CA VAL A 105 5.63 16.54 3.42
C VAL A 105 5.06 17.33 2.24
N ALA A 106 3.92 16.93 1.69
CA ALA A 106 3.27 17.58 0.55
C ALA A 106 2.91 19.05 0.83
N LYS A 107 2.56 19.39 2.07
CA LYS A 107 2.29 20.76 2.52
C LYS A 107 3.55 21.55 2.88
N GLY A 108 4.74 20.93 2.87
CA GLY A 108 5.99 21.56 3.27
C GLY A 108 6.15 21.76 4.80
N GLU A 109 5.29 21.17 5.60
CA GLU A 109 5.34 21.21 7.08
C GLU A 109 6.44 20.31 7.65
N THR A 110 6.80 19.28 6.90
CA THR A 110 7.88 18.33 7.21
C THR A 110 8.76 18.14 5.98
N LYS A 111 10.07 17.94 6.19
CA LYS A 111 11.02 17.65 5.12
C LYS A 111 11.53 16.23 5.22
N SER A 112 11.73 15.62 4.07
CA SER A 112 12.43 14.34 3.91
C SER A 112 13.42 14.47 2.75
N PRO A 113 14.65 13.99 2.87
CA PRO A 113 15.57 13.92 1.75
C PRO A 113 15.26 12.79 0.76
N ILE A 114 14.31 11.89 1.10
CA ILE A 114 13.96 10.70 0.33
C ILE A 114 12.75 10.97 -0.58
N ILE A 115 11.79 11.77 -0.10
CA ILE A 115 10.53 12.02 -0.79
C ILE A 115 10.26 13.53 -0.85
N ASP A 116 9.94 14.02 -2.04
CA ASP A 116 9.53 15.40 -2.26
C ASP A 116 8.00 15.57 -2.13
N ASP A 117 7.54 16.79 -2.26
CA ASP A 117 6.14 17.18 -2.12
C ASP A 117 5.25 16.57 -3.23
N VAL A 118 5.75 16.48 -4.46
CA VAL A 118 5.03 15.89 -5.60
C VAL A 118 4.86 14.39 -5.40
N HIS A 119 5.93 13.67 -5.09
CA HIS A 119 5.88 12.22 -4.87
C HIS A 119 5.06 11.87 -3.63
N ALA A 120 5.15 12.67 -2.54
CA ALA A 120 4.29 12.51 -1.37
C ALA A 120 2.80 12.68 -1.73
N THR A 121 2.48 13.63 -2.63
CA THR A 121 1.11 13.83 -3.12
C THR A 121 0.63 12.68 -3.99
N GLU A 122 1.50 12.11 -4.84
CA GLU A 122 1.18 10.91 -5.63
C GLU A 122 0.82 9.73 -4.74
N LEU A 123 1.67 9.41 -3.75
CA LEU A 123 1.42 8.33 -2.81
C LEU A 123 0.14 8.56 -1.99
N LEU A 124 -0.10 9.81 -1.56
CA LEU A 124 -1.33 10.16 -0.84
C LEU A 124 -2.58 9.92 -1.70
N GLY A 125 -2.49 10.16 -3.01
CA GLY A 125 -3.55 9.90 -3.98
C GLY A 125 -3.88 8.42 -4.20
N THR A 126 -2.99 7.50 -3.81
CA THR A 126 -3.20 6.05 -3.91
C THR A 126 -3.87 5.44 -2.67
N MET A 127 -4.04 6.21 -1.60
CA MET A 127 -4.60 5.71 -0.34
C MET A 127 -6.12 5.62 -0.39
N LEU A 128 -6.69 4.61 0.28
CA LEU A 128 -8.09 4.18 0.07
C LEU A 128 -8.99 4.39 1.30
N GLY A 129 -8.48 5.03 2.35
CA GLY A 129 -9.21 5.14 3.63
C GLY A 129 -10.08 6.40 3.77
N GLY A 130 -10.07 7.30 2.81
CA GLY A 130 -10.80 8.57 2.85
C GLY A 130 -10.10 9.70 3.63
N TYR A 131 -9.18 9.38 4.53
CA TYR A 131 -8.39 10.33 5.34
C TYR A 131 -7.40 11.18 4.50
N ASN A 132 -7.15 10.78 3.27
CA ASN A 132 -6.32 11.49 2.30
C ASN A 132 -7.09 12.58 1.53
N ILE A 133 -8.41 12.56 1.55
CA ILE A 133 -9.25 13.42 0.69
C ILE A 133 -9.08 14.91 1.08
N GLU A 134 -9.27 15.25 2.35
CA GLU A 134 -9.12 16.63 2.82
C GLU A 134 -7.71 17.21 2.57
N PRO A 135 -6.60 16.51 2.90
CA PRO A 135 -5.27 16.94 2.50
C PRO A 135 -5.13 17.16 0.99
N MET A 136 -5.62 16.25 0.15
CA MET A 136 -5.56 16.36 -1.30
C MET A 136 -6.32 17.60 -1.81
N ILE A 137 -7.50 17.91 -1.24
CA ILE A 137 -8.27 19.11 -1.57
C ILE A 137 -7.50 20.39 -1.21
N SER A 138 -6.80 20.38 -0.06
CA SER A 138 -5.98 21.53 0.35
C SER A 138 -4.78 21.73 -0.56
N LEU A 139 -4.19 20.67 -1.08
CA LEU A 139 -3.03 20.71 -1.99
C LEU A 139 -3.37 21.26 -3.39
N LEU A 140 -4.65 21.38 -3.75
CA LEU A 140 -5.08 22.06 -4.99
C LEU A 140 -4.73 23.57 -5.01
N ASP A 141 -4.42 24.17 -3.86
CA ASP A 141 -4.00 25.59 -3.76
C ASP A 141 -2.47 25.77 -3.82
N ASN A 142 -1.72 24.68 -3.90
CA ASN A 142 -0.25 24.73 -3.95
C ASN A 142 0.22 24.44 -5.37
N ASP A 143 0.82 25.42 -6.03
CA ASP A 143 1.26 25.35 -7.44
C ASP A 143 2.14 24.13 -7.74
N ALA A 144 2.97 23.68 -6.78
CA ALA A 144 3.87 22.54 -6.98
C ALA A 144 3.11 21.20 -7.01
N THR A 145 2.03 21.06 -6.25
CA THR A 145 1.33 19.78 -6.04
C THR A 145 -0.08 19.75 -6.64
N ALA A 146 -0.63 20.90 -7.03
CA ALA A 146 -2.04 21.04 -7.45
C ALA A 146 -2.43 20.10 -8.61
N ALA A 147 -1.59 19.97 -9.62
CA ALA A 147 -1.85 19.09 -10.77
C ALA A 147 -1.88 17.60 -10.34
N THR A 148 -0.94 17.19 -9.48
CA THR A 148 -0.85 15.83 -8.93
C THR A 148 -2.05 15.54 -8.02
N ALA A 149 -2.41 16.49 -7.17
CA ALA A 149 -3.58 16.38 -6.30
C ALA A 149 -4.88 16.25 -7.12
N ALA A 150 -5.04 17.07 -8.17
CA ALA A 150 -6.18 16.96 -9.07
C ALA A 150 -6.26 15.61 -9.79
N SER A 151 -5.12 15.06 -10.23
CA SER A 151 -5.05 13.73 -10.83
C SER A 151 -5.50 12.64 -9.86
N GLY A 152 -5.05 12.68 -8.61
CA GLY A 152 -5.46 11.73 -7.57
C GLY A 152 -6.96 11.83 -7.24
N LEU A 153 -7.47 13.04 -7.04
CA LEU A 153 -8.88 13.29 -6.75
C LEU A 153 -9.80 12.88 -7.91
N SER A 154 -9.38 13.07 -9.16
CA SER A 154 -10.16 12.66 -10.35
C SER A 154 -10.44 11.15 -10.38
N LYS A 155 -9.60 10.34 -9.73
CA LYS A 155 -9.76 8.88 -9.61
C LYS A 155 -10.55 8.47 -8.36
N THR A 156 -10.80 9.40 -7.45
CA THR A 156 -11.52 9.16 -6.19
C THR A 156 -12.98 9.54 -6.35
N LEU A 157 -13.88 8.56 -6.53
CA LEU A 157 -15.26 8.80 -6.91
C LEU A 157 -16.23 8.89 -5.73
N LEU A 158 -15.92 8.23 -4.60
CA LEU A 158 -16.81 8.17 -3.44
C LEU A 158 -16.34 9.16 -2.37
N MET A 159 -16.52 10.44 -2.64
CA MET A 159 -16.09 11.54 -1.76
C MET A 159 -17.19 12.07 -0.82
N PHE A 160 -18.44 11.67 -1.02
CA PHE A 160 -19.59 12.09 -0.21
C PHE A 160 -19.60 13.61 0.08
N ASP A 161 -19.52 14.02 1.34
CA ASP A 161 -19.58 15.42 1.75
C ASP A 161 -18.43 16.27 1.16
N ALA A 162 -17.26 15.70 0.99
CA ALA A 162 -16.10 16.38 0.39
C ALA A 162 -16.31 16.78 -1.09
N PHE A 163 -17.32 16.22 -1.77
CA PHE A 163 -17.72 16.69 -3.09
C PHE A 163 -18.09 18.18 -3.10
N HIS A 164 -18.78 18.64 -2.06
CA HIS A 164 -19.18 20.05 -1.95
C HIS A 164 -17.99 20.98 -1.76
N ASP A 165 -16.93 20.52 -1.10
CA ASP A 165 -15.68 21.28 -0.92
C ASP A 165 -14.98 21.49 -2.27
N ILE A 166 -14.96 20.47 -3.13
CA ILE A 166 -14.44 20.59 -4.50
C ILE A 166 -15.30 21.55 -5.33
N VAL A 167 -16.63 21.46 -5.24
CA VAL A 167 -17.55 22.37 -5.96
C VAL A 167 -17.32 23.81 -5.53
N GLU A 168 -17.20 24.08 -4.24
CA GLU A 168 -16.95 25.44 -3.75
C GLU A 168 -15.60 25.97 -4.22
N LYS A 169 -14.54 25.14 -4.06
CA LYS A 169 -13.18 25.47 -4.50
C LYS A 169 -13.08 25.72 -6.00
N SER A 170 -13.85 25.03 -6.83
CA SER A 170 -13.84 25.15 -8.29
C SER A 170 -14.27 26.52 -8.82
N LYS A 171 -14.91 27.34 -7.98
CA LYS A 171 -15.30 28.71 -8.35
C LYS A 171 -14.09 29.64 -8.56
N SER A 172 -12.95 29.32 -7.96
CA SER A 172 -11.74 30.14 -8.04
C SER A 172 -10.45 29.36 -8.32
N ASN A 173 -10.52 28.02 -8.35
CA ASN A 173 -9.37 27.15 -8.55
C ASN A 173 -9.59 26.26 -9.78
N GLU A 174 -8.72 26.41 -10.79
CA GLU A 174 -8.83 25.67 -12.05
C GLU A 174 -8.55 24.17 -11.91
N HIS A 175 -7.72 23.76 -10.97
CA HIS A 175 -7.45 22.35 -10.69
C HIS A 175 -8.67 21.67 -10.08
N ALA A 176 -9.37 22.32 -9.15
CA ALA A 176 -10.64 21.82 -8.63
C ALA A 176 -11.71 21.75 -9.74
N MET A 177 -11.76 22.72 -10.65
CA MET A 177 -12.64 22.68 -11.81
C MET A 177 -12.27 21.51 -12.75
N SER A 178 -11.00 21.20 -12.94
CA SER A 178 -10.55 20.07 -13.75
C SER A 178 -11.03 18.72 -13.17
N VAL A 179 -11.00 18.57 -11.85
CA VAL A 179 -11.53 17.38 -11.15
C VAL A 179 -13.01 17.19 -11.45
N LEU A 180 -13.83 18.26 -11.32
CA LEU A 180 -15.27 18.20 -11.63
C LEU A 180 -15.53 17.85 -13.10
N LYS A 181 -14.76 18.41 -14.03
CA LYS A 181 -14.85 18.08 -15.46
C LYS A 181 -14.51 16.62 -15.72
N SER A 182 -13.45 16.12 -15.10
CA SER A 182 -13.05 14.71 -15.22
C SER A 182 -14.15 13.77 -14.75
N TRP A 183 -14.78 14.06 -13.60
CA TRP A 183 -15.92 13.28 -13.12
C TRP A 183 -17.15 13.38 -14.03
N ALA A 184 -17.50 14.59 -14.47
CA ALA A 184 -18.63 14.82 -15.37
C ALA A 184 -18.46 14.11 -16.73
N ASN A 185 -17.24 14.04 -17.22
CA ASN A 185 -16.88 13.34 -18.45
C ASN A 185 -16.70 11.81 -18.25
N ALA A 186 -16.81 11.32 -17.03
CA ALA A 186 -16.55 9.93 -16.68
C ALA A 186 -15.18 9.42 -17.17
N GLU A 187 -14.15 10.26 -17.10
CA GLU A 187 -12.80 9.94 -17.62
C GLU A 187 -12.20 8.71 -16.92
N TRP A 188 -12.46 8.54 -15.64
CA TRP A 188 -12.07 7.36 -14.85
C TRP A 188 -12.57 6.03 -15.44
N PHE A 189 -13.62 6.07 -16.25
CA PHE A 189 -14.22 4.93 -16.93
C PHE A 189 -13.91 4.89 -18.43
N LEU A 190 -14.05 6.02 -19.10
CA LEU A 190 -13.90 6.12 -20.56
C LEU A 190 -12.44 6.07 -21.02
N ASN A 191 -11.48 6.51 -20.18
CA ASN A 191 -10.05 6.50 -20.51
C ASN A 191 -9.37 5.15 -20.21
N LYS A 192 -10.14 4.09 -19.89
CA LYS A 192 -9.61 2.74 -19.82
C LYS A 192 -9.23 2.26 -21.21
N GLU A 193 -8.19 1.44 -21.25
CA GLU A 193 -7.81 0.77 -22.49
C GLU A 193 -8.97 -0.04 -23.06
N ASP A 194 -9.10 -0.05 -24.38
CA ASP A 194 -10.09 -0.87 -25.07
C ASP A 194 -9.84 -2.34 -24.78
N VAL A 195 -10.92 -3.12 -24.64
CA VAL A 195 -10.82 -4.57 -24.48
C VAL A 195 -10.19 -5.14 -25.75
N PRO A 196 -9.06 -5.86 -25.66
CA PRO A 196 -8.39 -6.40 -26.82
C PRO A 196 -9.28 -7.45 -27.52
N GLU A 197 -9.30 -7.44 -28.85
CA GLU A 197 -10.05 -8.44 -29.63
C GLU A 197 -9.54 -9.87 -29.40
N LYS A 198 -8.27 -10.02 -29.06
CA LYS A 198 -7.61 -11.31 -28.80
C LYS A 198 -6.63 -11.18 -27.64
N ILE A 199 -6.66 -12.16 -26.77
CA ILE A 199 -5.70 -12.32 -25.67
C ILE A 199 -4.99 -13.65 -25.83
N THR A 200 -3.66 -13.66 -25.78
CA THR A 200 -2.87 -14.87 -25.66
C THR A 200 -2.64 -15.16 -24.20
N VAL A 201 -3.04 -16.33 -23.74
CA VAL A 201 -2.92 -16.75 -22.34
C VAL A 201 -2.21 -18.10 -22.25
N THR A 202 -1.55 -18.34 -21.12
CA THR A 202 -1.10 -19.67 -20.71
C THR A 202 -2.16 -20.29 -19.81
N VAL A 203 -2.63 -21.48 -20.17
CA VAL A 203 -3.73 -22.14 -19.44
C VAL A 203 -3.19 -22.98 -18.30
N PHE A 204 -3.68 -22.71 -17.09
CA PHE A 204 -3.62 -23.61 -15.94
C PHE A 204 -4.96 -24.36 -15.87
N MET A 205 -4.95 -25.62 -16.25
CA MET A 205 -6.14 -26.47 -16.33
C MET A 205 -6.33 -27.23 -15.02
N VAL A 206 -7.55 -27.20 -14.50
CA VAL A 206 -7.98 -28.02 -13.36
C VAL A 206 -9.21 -28.80 -13.77
N ASP A 207 -9.09 -30.11 -13.87
CA ASP A 207 -10.18 -30.96 -14.29
C ASP A 207 -11.33 -31.02 -13.25
N GLY A 208 -12.55 -31.07 -13.74
CA GLY A 208 -13.74 -31.23 -12.94
C GLY A 208 -14.21 -29.95 -12.26
N GLU A 209 -14.86 -30.11 -11.11
CA GLU A 209 -15.38 -29.02 -10.28
C GLU A 209 -14.34 -28.58 -9.27
N THR A 210 -14.12 -27.29 -9.19
CA THR A 210 -13.31 -26.65 -8.13
C THR A 210 -14.21 -25.80 -7.24
N ASN A 211 -14.30 -26.14 -5.97
CA ASN A 211 -15.06 -25.37 -5.02
C ASN A 211 -14.18 -24.36 -4.26
N THR A 212 -14.78 -23.45 -3.52
CA THR A 212 -14.05 -22.43 -2.78
C THR A 212 -13.19 -22.99 -1.63
N ASP A 213 -13.48 -24.22 -1.17
CA ASP A 213 -12.65 -24.88 -0.14
C ASP A 213 -11.39 -25.50 -0.74
N ASP A 214 -11.43 -25.91 -2.00
CA ASP A 214 -10.23 -26.35 -2.74
C ASP A 214 -9.26 -25.19 -2.97
N LEU A 215 -9.79 -24.00 -3.23
CA LEU A 215 -9.01 -22.78 -3.49
C LEU A 215 -8.53 -22.11 -2.20
N SER A 216 -9.28 -22.26 -1.11
CA SER A 216 -9.01 -21.62 0.18
C SER A 216 -9.59 -22.45 1.32
N PRO A 217 -8.90 -23.52 1.73
CA PRO A 217 -9.41 -24.46 2.74
C PRO A 217 -9.66 -23.78 4.09
N ALA A 218 -10.89 -23.90 4.60
CA ALA A 218 -11.27 -23.33 5.89
C ALA A 218 -10.42 -23.86 7.06
N GLY A 219 -10.03 -25.13 7.01
CA GLY A 219 -9.19 -25.76 8.03
C GLY A 219 -7.79 -25.15 8.15
N ASP A 220 -7.30 -24.48 7.11
CA ASP A 220 -5.98 -23.85 7.08
C ASP A 220 -6.00 -22.37 7.54
N ALA A 221 -7.19 -21.78 7.75
CA ALA A 221 -7.31 -20.34 8.05
C ALA A 221 -6.61 -19.92 9.36
N TRP A 222 -6.60 -20.76 10.39
CA TRP A 222 -5.93 -20.48 11.67
C TRP A 222 -4.41 -20.56 11.61
N SER A 223 -3.89 -21.51 10.85
CA SER A 223 -2.43 -21.72 10.70
C SER A 223 -1.82 -20.81 9.63
N ARG A 224 -2.65 -20.23 8.75
CA ARG A 224 -2.26 -19.41 7.60
C ARG A 224 -3.10 -18.13 7.56
N PRO A 225 -2.85 -17.17 8.49
CA PRO A 225 -3.78 -16.05 8.75
C PRO A 225 -3.72 -14.91 7.73
N ASP A 226 -2.75 -14.87 6.84
CA ASP A 226 -2.62 -13.85 5.81
C ASP A 226 -2.74 -14.43 4.38
N ILE A 227 -3.01 -13.57 3.40
CA ILE A 227 -3.21 -13.96 2.00
C ILE A 227 -2.03 -14.78 1.46
N PRO A 228 -0.75 -14.35 1.60
CA PRO A 228 0.39 -15.11 1.08
C PRO A 228 0.50 -16.51 1.66
N LEU A 229 0.28 -16.69 2.95
CA LEU A 229 0.32 -17.99 3.61
C LEU A 229 -0.88 -18.85 3.23
N HIS A 230 -2.10 -18.27 3.23
CA HIS A 230 -3.31 -19.03 2.93
C HIS A 230 -3.31 -19.52 1.48
N ALA A 231 -2.85 -18.70 0.55
CA ALA A 231 -2.75 -19.07 -0.86
C ALA A 231 -1.86 -20.30 -1.11
N LYS A 232 -0.90 -20.58 -0.24
CA LYS A 232 -0.09 -21.81 -0.31
C LYS A 232 -0.91 -23.10 -0.09
N ALA A 233 -2.15 -23.01 0.39
CA ALA A 233 -3.04 -24.14 0.52
C ALA A 233 -3.90 -24.40 -0.73
N MET A 234 -3.82 -23.54 -1.76
CA MET A 234 -4.63 -23.66 -2.96
C MET A 234 -4.37 -24.97 -3.70
N LEU A 235 -5.42 -25.77 -3.87
CA LEU A 235 -5.46 -27.03 -4.64
C LEU A 235 -4.53 -28.16 -4.14
N ILE A 236 -3.76 -27.98 -3.06
CA ILE A 236 -2.77 -28.99 -2.61
C ILE A 236 -3.39 -30.31 -2.17
N LYS A 237 -4.70 -30.37 -1.93
CA LYS A 237 -5.44 -31.59 -1.55
C LYS A 237 -6.07 -32.29 -2.74
N THR A 238 -6.23 -31.58 -3.86
CA THR A 238 -7.01 -32.03 -5.02
C THR A 238 -6.18 -32.18 -6.29
N MET A 239 -5.01 -31.55 -6.32
CA MET A 239 -4.11 -31.58 -7.47
C MET A 239 -2.66 -31.86 -7.02
N GLU A 240 -1.92 -32.61 -7.82
CA GLU A 240 -0.48 -32.84 -7.60
C GLU A 240 0.32 -31.60 -8.06
N ARG A 241 1.18 -31.05 -7.19
CA ARG A 241 2.08 -29.92 -7.49
C ARG A 241 1.41 -28.70 -8.13
N PRO A 242 0.26 -28.21 -7.61
CA PRO A 242 -0.47 -27.12 -8.28
C PRO A 242 0.34 -25.82 -8.35
N LEU A 243 1.03 -25.46 -7.29
CA LEU A 243 1.74 -24.19 -7.19
C LEU A 243 3.02 -24.19 -8.05
N GLU A 244 3.76 -25.27 -8.05
CA GLU A 244 4.92 -25.45 -8.92
C GLU A 244 4.51 -25.40 -10.40
N THR A 245 3.38 -26.03 -10.76
CA THR A 245 2.83 -25.99 -12.11
C THR A 245 2.50 -24.53 -12.52
N ILE A 246 1.90 -23.75 -11.61
CA ILE A 246 1.62 -22.32 -11.89
C ILE A 246 2.94 -21.58 -12.15
N GLU A 247 3.96 -21.76 -11.30
CA GLU A 247 5.25 -21.08 -11.48
C GLU A 247 5.95 -21.50 -12.80
N GLU A 248 5.90 -22.78 -13.18
CA GLU A 248 6.41 -23.25 -14.46
C GLU A 248 5.65 -22.61 -15.65
N LEU A 249 4.32 -22.42 -15.52
CA LEU A 249 3.50 -21.81 -16.56
C LEU A 249 3.76 -20.29 -16.70
N LYS A 250 4.03 -19.59 -15.63
CA LYS A 250 4.40 -18.16 -15.64
C LYS A 250 5.65 -17.89 -16.48
N GLN A 251 6.61 -18.82 -16.49
CA GLN A 251 7.85 -18.67 -17.26
C GLN A 251 7.62 -18.58 -18.77
N LYS A 252 6.41 -18.91 -19.26
CA LYS A 252 6.04 -18.73 -20.68
C LYS A 252 5.78 -17.27 -21.06
N GLY A 253 5.69 -16.35 -20.08
CA GLY A 253 5.60 -14.90 -20.31
C GLY A 253 4.24 -14.40 -20.82
N HIS A 254 3.17 -15.18 -20.65
CA HIS A 254 1.80 -14.75 -20.95
C HIS A 254 0.95 -14.71 -19.68
N PRO A 255 -0.09 -13.87 -19.61
CA PRO A 255 -1.08 -13.91 -18.54
C PRO A 255 -1.63 -15.32 -18.36
N LEU A 256 -1.89 -15.71 -17.12
CA LEU A 256 -2.44 -17.03 -16.84
C LEU A 256 -3.96 -17.03 -16.97
N ALA A 257 -4.50 -18.14 -17.46
CA ALA A 257 -5.91 -18.44 -17.40
C ALA A 257 -6.15 -19.63 -16.49
N TYR A 258 -6.96 -19.46 -15.43
CA TYR A 258 -7.48 -20.58 -14.65
C TYR A 258 -8.67 -21.16 -15.38
N VAL A 259 -8.59 -22.42 -15.80
CA VAL A 259 -9.64 -23.07 -16.57
C VAL A 259 -10.06 -24.36 -15.88
N GLY A 260 -11.37 -24.55 -15.71
CA GLY A 260 -11.96 -25.76 -15.15
C GLY A 260 -13.36 -25.99 -15.69
N ASP A 261 -13.92 -27.18 -15.49
CA ASP A 261 -15.30 -27.47 -15.92
C ASP A 261 -16.31 -26.61 -15.14
N VAL A 262 -16.16 -26.53 -13.82
CA VAL A 262 -16.92 -25.65 -12.94
C VAL A 262 -15.99 -25.04 -11.89
N VAL A 263 -15.96 -23.74 -11.76
CA VAL A 263 -15.02 -23.02 -10.90
C VAL A 263 -15.74 -22.19 -9.85
N GLY A 264 -15.35 -22.32 -8.58
CA GLY A 264 -15.73 -21.46 -7.49
C GLY A 264 -17.07 -21.74 -6.85
N THR A 265 -17.56 -22.99 -6.91
CA THR A 265 -18.77 -23.43 -6.21
C THR A 265 -18.59 -23.44 -4.68
N GLY A 266 -19.68 -23.65 -3.95
CA GLY A 266 -19.66 -23.74 -2.48
C GLY A 266 -19.94 -22.42 -1.78
N SER A 267 -19.35 -22.21 -0.59
CA SER A 267 -19.63 -21.02 0.19
C SER A 267 -18.92 -19.77 -0.33
N SER A 268 -19.53 -18.60 -0.09
CA SER A 268 -18.96 -17.30 -0.48
C SER A 268 -17.69 -16.99 0.32
N ARG A 269 -16.53 -17.29 -0.25
CA ARG A 269 -15.21 -17.03 0.35
C ARG A 269 -14.40 -16.11 -0.51
N LYS A 270 -14.21 -14.87 -0.06
CA LYS A 270 -13.30 -13.91 -0.71
C LYS A 270 -11.85 -14.40 -0.74
N SER A 271 -11.45 -15.21 0.25
CA SER A 271 -10.12 -15.83 0.30
C SER A 271 -9.85 -16.77 -0.88
N ALA A 272 -10.87 -17.41 -1.46
CA ALA A 272 -10.70 -18.24 -2.66
C ALA A 272 -10.23 -17.41 -3.86
N THR A 273 -10.85 -16.26 -4.10
CA THR A 273 -10.42 -15.31 -5.13
C THR A 273 -9.02 -14.78 -4.83
N ASN A 274 -8.75 -14.40 -3.56
CA ASN A 274 -7.44 -13.94 -3.15
C ASN A 274 -6.34 -14.99 -3.39
N SER A 275 -6.62 -16.28 -3.20
CA SER A 275 -5.64 -17.34 -3.46
C SER A 275 -5.30 -17.46 -4.94
N VAL A 276 -6.30 -17.42 -5.82
CA VAL A 276 -6.09 -17.43 -7.28
C VAL A 276 -5.30 -16.19 -7.70
N LEU A 277 -5.74 -15.00 -7.29
CA LEU A 277 -5.06 -13.75 -7.60
C LEU A 277 -3.64 -13.72 -7.05
N TRP A 278 -3.40 -14.25 -5.85
CA TRP A 278 -2.07 -14.29 -5.26
C TRP A 278 -1.06 -15.01 -6.16
N HIS A 279 -1.44 -16.15 -6.72
CA HIS A 279 -0.56 -16.94 -7.56
C HIS A 279 -0.53 -16.50 -9.02
N MET A 280 -1.60 -15.91 -9.54
CA MET A 280 -1.77 -15.71 -10.98
C MET A 280 -2.04 -14.25 -11.38
N GLY A 281 -2.38 -13.38 -10.43
CA GLY A 281 -2.73 -11.98 -10.66
C GLY A 281 -1.53 -11.03 -10.60
N ASP A 282 -1.79 -9.77 -10.96
CA ASP A 282 -0.84 -8.68 -10.98
C ASP A 282 -0.75 -7.97 -9.63
N ASP A 283 0.41 -7.42 -9.31
CA ASP A 283 0.60 -6.58 -8.13
C ASP A 283 -0.16 -5.25 -8.28
N ILE A 284 -0.78 -4.80 -7.19
CA ILE A 284 -1.38 -3.47 -7.12
C ILE A 284 -0.30 -2.51 -6.63
N PRO A 285 0.07 -1.49 -7.41
CA PRO A 285 1.06 -0.52 -6.98
C PRO A 285 0.72 0.09 -5.61
N TYR A 286 1.70 0.14 -4.73
CA TYR A 286 1.61 0.72 -3.38
C TYR A 286 0.62 0.03 -2.41
N ILE A 287 0.09 -1.14 -2.77
CA ILE A 287 -0.77 -1.94 -1.89
C ILE A 287 -0.09 -3.28 -1.60
N PRO A 288 0.49 -3.46 -0.41
CA PRO A 288 1.23 -4.67 -0.07
C PRO A 288 0.31 -5.89 0.08
N ASN A 289 0.85 -7.05 -0.29
CA ASN A 289 0.27 -8.35 -0.02
C ASN A 289 -1.14 -8.58 -0.59
N LYS A 290 -1.49 -7.83 -1.64
CA LYS A 290 -2.72 -7.99 -2.39
C LYS A 290 -2.43 -7.88 -3.88
N LYS A 291 -3.16 -8.63 -4.69
CA LYS A 291 -3.06 -8.60 -6.14
C LYS A 291 -4.44 -8.39 -6.74
N ASP A 292 -4.49 -7.84 -7.95
CA ASP A 292 -5.74 -7.60 -8.67
C ASP A 292 -5.50 -7.76 -10.18
N GLY A 293 -6.53 -8.23 -10.88
CA GLY A 293 -6.45 -8.41 -12.33
C GLY A 293 -5.45 -9.46 -12.81
N GLY A 294 -5.10 -9.40 -14.09
CA GLY A 294 -4.08 -10.27 -14.72
C GLY A 294 -4.48 -11.73 -14.94
N VAL A 295 -5.63 -12.19 -14.42
CA VAL A 295 -6.09 -13.58 -14.53
C VAL A 295 -7.32 -13.68 -15.39
N CYS A 296 -7.27 -14.57 -16.40
CA CYS A 296 -8.46 -14.98 -17.15
C CYS A 296 -9.11 -16.19 -16.48
N LEU A 297 -10.44 -16.27 -16.53
CA LEU A 297 -11.19 -17.42 -16.05
C LEU A 297 -11.87 -18.11 -17.21
N GLY A 298 -11.83 -19.46 -17.25
CA GLY A 298 -12.48 -20.28 -18.25
C GLY A 298 -13.29 -21.42 -17.66
N GLY A 299 -14.42 -21.75 -18.31
CA GLY A 299 -15.35 -22.77 -17.85
C GLY A 299 -16.67 -22.19 -17.32
N LYS A 300 -17.39 -22.93 -16.50
CA LYS A 300 -18.61 -22.49 -15.83
C LYS A 300 -18.24 -21.82 -14.51
N ILE A 301 -18.16 -20.52 -14.49
CA ILE A 301 -17.78 -19.77 -13.30
C ILE A 301 -19.00 -19.55 -12.41
N ALA A 302 -18.91 -19.98 -11.15
CA ALA A 302 -19.97 -19.76 -10.17
C ALA A 302 -20.13 -18.25 -9.88
N PRO A 303 -21.35 -17.70 -9.85
CA PRO A 303 -21.59 -16.27 -9.62
C PRO A 303 -20.92 -15.72 -8.36
N ILE A 304 -20.91 -16.52 -7.31
CA ILE A 304 -20.34 -16.16 -6.01
C ILE A 304 -18.81 -16.01 -6.04
N PHE A 305 -18.15 -16.65 -6.99
CA PHE A 305 -16.71 -16.52 -7.20
C PHE A 305 -16.37 -15.33 -8.09
N PHE A 306 -17.28 -14.99 -9.01
CA PHE A 306 -17.11 -13.92 -9.99
C PHE A 306 -17.35 -12.53 -9.37
N ASN A 307 -18.27 -12.42 -8.40
CA ASN A 307 -18.59 -11.18 -7.69
C ASN A 307 -17.68 -10.99 -6.47
#